data_3ce3cb6dbecc47459d2e6da826961fdd
#
_entry.id   3ce3cb6dbecc47459d2e6da826961fdd
#
_cell.length_a   1.000
_cell.length_b   1.000
_cell.length_c   1.000
_cell.angle_alpha   90.00
_cell.angle_beta   90.00
_cell.angle_gamma   90.00
#
_symmetry.space_group_name_H-M   'P 1'
#
loop_
_entity.id
_entity.type
_entity.pdbx_description
1 polymer ?
#
loop_
_entity_poly.entity_id
_entity_poly.type
_entity_poly.pdbx_seq_one_letter_code
_entity_poly.pdbx_strand_id
1 'polypeptide(L)'
;MSTKTKSTALYPHPFSKAYWRDAASELKDTRMLVVAALLTALRIALKPLAIPLGPQLSIQTAMLATALGAMVYGPVMAIPAAIISDTIGFLIYPTGDYFFPFVLTEIASTMIYALCLYRAKATPTRVMLARFFICFLVNVVLQQLIFAWWYVYIGNPAKAKDQILGMMTIARIFKNLAMFPIESVVLTLFLRFVMPITRRAQLTYSSDTEMKFTTKQIITLAVLFVVGVSSAVGYLYYRYNTSSRSADYSKEERVEANHAMAEVVLDNTDAWDDQQVVCIVDSAYRGLFSSETDYTVSVYVLDEEAFAAGQAENESNALATLWAYSKSGPGKDKYQSLVKVATAQIVKNEKTGEIVTCEVK
;
A
#
# COMPACT_ATOMS: atom_id res chain seq x y z
N MET A 1 -27.33 -44.39 -4.19
CA MET A 1 -26.42 -43.21 -4.37
C MET A 1 -25.00 -43.72 -4.53
N SER A 2 -24.48 -43.70 -5.76
CA SER A 2 -23.10 -44.15 -6.04
C SER A 2 -22.14 -43.12 -5.50
N THR A 3 -21.47 -43.43 -4.40
CA THR A 3 -20.32 -42.67 -3.92
C THR A 3 -19.19 -42.81 -4.95
N LYS A 4 -19.16 -41.92 -5.93
CA LYS A 4 -17.97 -41.76 -6.79
C LYS A 4 -16.80 -41.45 -5.87
N THR A 5 -15.90 -42.39 -5.72
CA THR A 5 -14.63 -42.22 -5.02
C THR A 5 -13.93 -41.00 -5.65
N LYS A 6 -13.80 -39.94 -4.87
CA LYS A 6 -13.17 -38.69 -5.31
C LYS A 6 -11.72 -39.00 -5.68
N SER A 7 -11.29 -38.62 -6.87
CA SER A 7 -9.90 -38.81 -7.32
C SER A 7 -8.93 -38.18 -6.33
N THR A 8 -8.02 -38.95 -5.77
CA THR A 8 -6.94 -38.51 -4.86
C THR A 8 -5.67 -38.13 -5.61
N ALA A 9 -5.75 -38.02 -6.95
CA ALA A 9 -4.60 -37.74 -7.80
C ALA A 9 -3.95 -36.38 -7.47
N LEU A 10 -2.64 -36.42 -7.32
CA LEU A 10 -1.80 -35.21 -7.27
C LEU A 10 -1.30 -34.89 -8.67
N TYR A 11 -1.26 -33.61 -9.00
CA TYR A 11 -0.80 -33.14 -10.30
C TYR A 11 0.55 -32.42 -10.16
N PRO A 12 1.58 -32.81 -10.91
CA PRO A 12 2.89 -32.14 -10.88
C PRO A 12 2.82 -30.72 -11.45
N HIS A 13 1.88 -30.47 -12.40
CA HIS A 13 1.66 -29.18 -13.05
C HIS A 13 0.17 -28.98 -13.40
N PRO A 14 -0.30 -27.72 -13.51
CA PRO A 14 -1.70 -27.39 -13.72
C PRO A 14 -2.19 -27.52 -15.19
N PHE A 15 -1.34 -27.97 -16.12
CA PHE A 15 -1.65 -27.93 -17.55
C PHE A 15 -2.43 -29.17 -18.06
N SER A 16 -2.76 -30.12 -17.21
CA SER A 16 -3.50 -31.32 -17.61
C SER A 16 -5.01 -31.08 -17.65
N LYS A 17 -5.70 -31.64 -18.66
CA LYS A 17 -7.17 -31.60 -18.73
C LYS A 17 -7.84 -32.23 -17.50
N ALA A 18 -7.21 -33.26 -16.91
CA ALA A 18 -7.71 -33.91 -15.70
C ALA A 18 -7.71 -32.98 -14.50
N TYR A 19 -6.67 -32.14 -14.34
CA TYR A 19 -6.58 -31.12 -13.28
C TYR A 19 -7.79 -30.16 -13.32
N TRP A 20 -8.09 -29.60 -14.49
CA TRP A 20 -9.20 -28.65 -14.65
C TRP A 20 -10.58 -29.32 -14.50
N ARG A 21 -10.73 -30.56 -14.99
CA ARG A 21 -11.95 -31.32 -14.82
C ARG A 21 -12.22 -31.60 -13.34
N ASP A 22 -11.20 -32.00 -12.61
CA ASP A 22 -11.30 -32.25 -11.18
C ASP A 22 -11.59 -30.96 -10.40
N ALA A 23 -10.92 -29.86 -10.76
CA ALA A 23 -11.20 -28.55 -10.17
C ALA A 23 -12.66 -28.09 -10.44
N ALA A 24 -13.18 -28.31 -11.64
CA ALA A 24 -14.57 -28.01 -11.97
C ALA A 24 -15.56 -28.92 -11.23
N SER A 25 -15.18 -30.15 -10.90
CA SER A 25 -16.03 -31.07 -10.14
C SER A 25 -16.25 -30.65 -8.69
N GLU A 26 -15.33 -29.83 -8.12
CA GLU A 26 -15.47 -29.29 -6.76
C GLU A 26 -16.69 -28.36 -6.63
N LEU A 27 -17.11 -27.68 -7.70
CA LEU A 27 -18.32 -26.85 -7.72
C LEU A 27 -19.61 -27.66 -7.51
N LYS A 28 -19.60 -28.96 -7.75
CA LYS A 28 -20.75 -29.87 -7.59
C LYS A 28 -20.81 -30.52 -6.22
N ASP A 29 -19.75 -30.36 -5.42
CA ASP A 29 -19.68 -30.94 -4.07
C ASP A 29 -20.17 -29.92 -3.04
N THR A 30 -21.35 -30.14 -2.48
CA THR A 30 -21.95 -29.28 -1.44
C THR A 30 -21.01 -29.04 -0.27
N ARG A 31 -20.24 -30.05 0.14
CA ARG A 31 -19.27 -29.91 1.22
C ARG A 31 -18.19 -28.89 0.85
N MET A 32 -17.67 -28.96 -0.37
CA MET A 32 -16.67 -28.02 -0.84
C MET A 32 -17.23 -26.58 -0.99
N LEU A 33 -18.49 -26.44 -1.41
CA LEU A 33 -19.15 -25.15 -1.46
C LEU A 33 -19.25 -24.51 -0.07
N VAL A 34 -19.65 -25.28 0.95
CA VAL A 34 -19.70 -24.80 2.34
C VAL A 34 -18.33 -24.40 2.85
N VAL A 35 -17.31 -25.22 2.59
CA VAL A 35 -15.92 -24.90 2.99
C VAL A 35 -15.42 -23.66 2.27
N ALA A 36 -15.72 -23.50 0.99
CA ALA A 36 -15.35 -22.31 0.23
C ALA A 36 -16.04 -21.06 0.77
N ALA A 37 -17.30 -21.14 1.14
CA ALA A 37 -18.04 -20.04 1.77
C ALA A 37 -17.40 -19.64 3.12
N LEU A 38 -17.06 -20.63 3.97
CA LEU A 38 -16.40 -20.37 5.26
C LEU A 38 -15.02 -19.75 5.10
N LEU A 39 -14.21 -20.24 4.16
CA LEU A 39 -12.88 -19.67 3.91
C LEU A 39 -12.95 -18.28 3.26
N THR A 40 -13.97 -18.02 2.45
CA THR A 40 -14.26 -16.69 1.90
C THR A 40 -14.68 -15.72 3.00
N ALA A 41 -15.56 -16.14 3.91
CA ALA A 41 -15.97 -15.36 5.07
C ALA A 41 -14.77 -15.07 5.99
N LEU A 42 -13.93 -16.07 6.26
CA LEU A 42 -12.68 -15.87 7.02
C LEU A 42 -11.76 -14.86 6.34
N ARG A 43 -11.61 -14.92 5.02
CA ARG A 43 -10.83 -13.97 4.24
C ARG A 43 -11.35 -12.54 4.41
N ILE A 44 -12.68 -12.35 4.33
CA ILE A 44 -13.30 -11.03 4.52
C ILE A 44 -13.05 -10.53 5.94
N ALA A 45 -13.22 -11.37 6.96
CA ALA A 45 -12.97 -11.03 8.35
C ALA A 45 -11.50 -10.65 8.63
N LEU A 46 -10.55 -11.21 7.88
CA LEU A 46 -9.12 -10.91 8.01
C LEU A 46 -8.68 -9.66 7.23
N LYS A 47 -9.49 -9.11 6.31
CA LYS A 47 -9.11 -7.91 5.53
C LYS A 47 -8.69 -6.71 6.40
N PRO A 48 -9.42 -6.33 7.46
CA PRO A 48 -9.03 -5.19 8.31
C PRO A 48 -7.85 -5.49 9.23
N LEU A 49 -7.48 -6.76 9.43
CA LEU A 49 -6.41 -7.19 10.32
C LEU A 49 -5.05 -7.18 9.61
N ALA A 50 -4.69 -6.06 8.99
CA ALA A 50 -3.35 -5.90 8.44
C ALA A 50 -2.34 -5.61 9.57
N ILE A 51 -1.17 -6.27 9.53
CA ILE A 51 -0.09 -6.03 10.50
C ILE A 51 0.80 -4.93 9.94
N PRO A 52 0.77 -3.70 10.50
CA PRO A 52 1.61 -2.61 10.02
C PRO A 52 3.07 -2.87 10.41
N LEU A 53 3.98 -2.79 9.45
CA LEU A 53 5.42 -2.82 9.65
C LEU A 53 6.05 -1.43 9.59
N GLY A 54 5.26 -0.44 9.14
CA GLY A 54 5.69 0.94 8.98
C GLY A 54 4.86 1.67 7.92
N PRO A 55 5.19 2.92 7.60
CA PRO A 55 4.50 3.69 6.58
C PRO A 55 4.45 2.94 5.26
N GLN A 56 3.24 2.65 4.76
CA GLN A 56 2.96 1.93 3.51
C GLN A 56 3.47 0.46 3.46
N LEU A 57 4.01 -0.08 4.55
CA LEU A 57 4.37 -1.49 4.68
C LEU A 57 3.42 -2.19 5.64
N SER A 58 2.68 -3.16 5.15
CA SER A 58 1.78 -3.97 5.99
C SER A 58 1.68 -5.40 5.46
N ILE A 59 1.64 -6.38 6.35
CA ILE A 59 1.33 -7.76 6.02
C ILE A 59 -0.17 -7.93 6.02
N GLN A 60 -0.73 -8.26 4.86
CA GLN A 60 -2.15 -8.51 4.71
C GLN A 60 -2.50 -9.92 5.20
N THR A 61 -3.10 -10.04 6.38
CA THR A 61 -3.43 -11.36 6.96
C THR A 61 -4.43 -12.15 6.12
N ALA A 62 -5.26 -11.47 5.34
CA ALA A 62 -6.20 -12.09 4.40
C ALA A 62 -5.52 -13.01 3.38
N MET A 63 -4.23 -12.80 3.07
CA MET A 63 -3.48 -13.69 2.17
C MET A 63 -3.41 -15.14 2.69
N LEU A 64 -3.44 -15.33 4.01
CA LEU A 64 -3.38 -16.65 4.63
C LEU A 64 -4.63 -17.47 4.30
N ALA A 65 -5.81 -16.85 4.49
CA ALA A 65 -7.07 -17.46 4.12
C ALA A 65 -7.20 -17.64 2.59
N THR A 66 -6.68 -16.70 1.81
CA THR A 66 -6.67 -16.79 0.33
C THR A 66 -5.87 -17.99 -0.15
N ALA A 67 -4.64 -18.16 0.36
CA ALA A 67 -3.78 -19.27 -0.03
C ALA A 67 -4.34 -20.63 0.43
N LEU A 68 -4.85 -20.68 1.66
CA LEU A 68 -5.51 -21.87 2.19
C LEU A 68 -6.73 -22.26 1.35
N GLY A 69 -7.60 -21.30 1.07
CA GLY A 69 -8.78 -21.51 0.27
C GLY A 69 -8.44 -22.00 -1.14
N ALA A 70 -7.53 -21.31 -1.83
CA ALA A 70 -7.08 -21.69 -3.15
C ALA A 70 -6.49 -23.10 -3.20
N MET A 71 -5.76 -23.51 -2.16
CA MET A 71 -5.22 -24.86 -2.01
C MET A 71 -6.32 -25.91 -1.82
N VAL A 72 -7.40 -25.57 -1.13
CA VAL A 72 -8.50 -26.51 -0.79
C VAL A 72 -9.48 -26.67 -1.95
N TYR A 73 -10.03 -25.58 -2.45
CA TYR A 73 -11.13 -25.63 -3.43
C TYR A 73 -10.70 -25.47 -4.89
N GLY A 74 -9.44 -25.12 -5.14
CA GLY A 74 -8.85 -25.09 -6.47
C GLY A 74 -9.22 -23.88 -7.34
N PRO A 75 -8.69 -23.84 -8.60
CA PRO A 75 -8.73 -22.63 -9.44
C PRO A 75 -10.15 -22.26 -9.91
N VAL A 76 -11.00 -23.23 -10.18
CA VAL A 76 -12.34 -22.94 -10.74
C VAL A 76 -13.24 -22.26 -9.69
N MET A 77 -13.18 -22.70 -8.44
CA MET A 77 -13.91 -22.08 -7.32
C MET A 77 -13.22 -20.81 -6.81
N ALA A 78 -11.95 -20.64 -7.08
CA ALA A 78 -11.17 -19.45 -6.73
C ALA A 78 -11.77 -18.17 -7.33
N ILE A 79 -12.29 -18.23 -8.55
CA ILE A 79 -12.85 -17.06 -9.25
C ILE A 79 -14.08 -16.51 -8.52
N PRO A 80 -15.19 -17.28 -8.32
CA PRO A 80 -16.35 -16.76 -7.60
C PRO A 80 -16.02 -16.38 -6.16
N ALA A 81 -15.15 -17.13 -5.47
CA ALA A 81 -14.72 -16.79 -4.12
C ALA A 81 -13.98 -15.44 -4.06
N ALA A 82 -13.14 -15.13 -5.06
CA ALA A 82 -12.44 -13.84 -5.15
C ALA A 82 -13.43 -12.68 -5.41
N ILE A 83 -14.37 -12.84 -6.34
CA ILE A 83 -15.40 -11.85 -6.65
C ILE A 83 -16.24 -11.54 -5.40
N ILE A 84 -16.75 -12.57 -4.74
CA ILE A 84 -17.57 -12.43 -3.53
C ILE A 84 -16.77 -11.76 -2.41
N SER A 85 -15.52 -12.21 -2.19
CA SER A 85 -14.66 -11.66 -1.15
C SER A 85 -14.30 -10.20 -1.39
N ASP A 86 -14.09 -9.80 -2.64
CA ASP A 86 -13.77 -8.41 -2.95
C ASP A 86 -14.98 -7.51 -2.78
N THR A 87 -16.10 -7.87 -3.41
CA THR A 87 -17.33 -7.08 -3.39
C THR A 87 -17.89 -6.96 -1.97
N ILE A 88 -18.07 -8.08 -1.26
CA ILE A 88 -18.60 -8.05 0.11
C ILE A 88 -17.57 -7.42 1.06
N GLY A 89 -16.29 -7.71 0.88
CA GLY A 89 -15.24 -7.11 1.69
C GLY A 89 -15.20 -5.59 1.56
N PHE A 90 -15.45 -5.03 0.38
CA PHE A 90 -15.56 -3.60 0.17
C PHE A 90 -16.83 -3.01 0.83
N LEU A 91 -17.97 -3.70 0.72
CA LEU A 91 -19.22 -3.25 1.35
C LEU A 91 -19.13 -3.17 2.88
N ILE A 92 -18.37 -4.08 3.50
CA ILE A 92 -18.19 -4.11 4.96
C ILE A 92 -17.08 -3.14 5.40
N TYR A 93 -16.00 -3.05 4.63
CA TYR A 93 -14.82 -2.23 4.93
C TYR A 93 -14.46 -1.36 3.72
N PRO A 94 -15.19 -0.27 3.48
CA PRO A 94 -14.94 0.59 2.33
C PRO A 94 -13.57 1.30 2.47
N THR A 95 -12.71 1.13 1.49
CA THR A 95 -11.40 1.76 1.39
C THR A 95 -11.30 2.56 0.09
N GLY A 96 -11.82 3.78 0.09
CA GLY A 96 -11.86 4.64 -1.10
C GLY A 96 -13.05 4.36 -2.03
N ASP A 97 -12.92 4.72 -3.31
CA ASP A 97 -13.97 4.53 -4.30
C ASP A 97 -13.98 3.09 -4.84
N TYR A 98 -15.18 2.53 -4.98
CA TYR A 98 -15.34 1.20 -5.55
C TYR A 98 -15.18 1.21 -7.07
N PHE A 99 -14.20 0.48 -7.56
CA PHE A 99 -14.01 0.26 -8.99
C PHE A 99 -13.91 -1.24 -9.27
N PHE A 100 -14.95 -1.81 -9.85
CA PHE A 100 -15.09 -3.26 -10.06
C PHE A 100 -13.86 -3.95 -10.67
N PRO A 101 -13.11 -3.35 -11.63
CA PRO A 101 -11.91 -3.98 -12.18
C PRO A 101 -10.82 -4.35 -11.16
N PHE A 102 -10.81 -3.77 -9.93
CA PHE A 102 -9.90 -4.22 -8.88
C PHE A 102 -10.10 -5.68 -8.48
N VAL A 103 -11.28 -6.25 -8.70
CA VAL A 103 -11.57 -7.69 -8.54
C VAL A 103 -10.57 -8.56 -9.32
N LEU A 104 -10.05 -8.08 -10.45
CA LEU A 104 -9.07 -8.82 -11.26
C LEU A 104 -7.77 -9.10 -10.49
N THR A 105 -7.34 -8.21 -9.61
CA THR A 105 -6.14 -8.45 -8.76
C THR A 105 -6.39 -9.57 -7.77
N GLU A 106 -7.58 -9.64 -7.22
CA GLU A 106 -8.00 -10.68 -6.29
C GLU A 106 -8.16 -12.04 -6.99
N ILE A 107 -8.77 -12.06 -8.18
CA ILE A 107 -8.87 -13.26 -9.02
C ILE A 107 -7.47 -13.76 -9.39
N ALA A 108 -6.60 -12.87 -9.88
CA ALA A 108 -5.24 -13.23 -10.29
C ALA A 108 -4.42 -13.80 -9.12
N SER A 109 -4.46 -13.15 -7.96
CA SER A 109 -3.75 -13.62 -6.76
C SER A 109 -4.24 -15.00 -6.30
N THR A 110 -5.56 -15.18 -6.22
CA THR A 110 -6.17 -16.45 -5.80
C THR A 110 -5.89 -17.55 -6.83
N MET A 111 -5.93 -17.21 -8.11
CA MET A 111 -5.61 -18.14 -9.20
C MET A 111 -4.14 -18.60 -9.13
N ILE A 112 -3.18 -17.69 -8.92
CA ILE A 112 -1.77 -18.06 -8.78
C ILE A 112 -1.56 -19.03 -7.61
N TYR A 113 -2.18 -18.76 -6.45
CA TYR A 113 -2.13 -19.71 -5.34
C TYR A 113 -2.73 -21.07 -5.71
N ALA A 114 -3.89 -21.10 -6.38
CA ALA A 114 -4.52 -22.34 -6.78
C ALA A 114 -3.64 -23.14 -7.76
N LEU A 115 -3.08 -22.48 -8.77
CA LEU A 115 -2.19 -23.14 -9.76
C LEU A 115 -0.94 -23.73 -9.09
N CYS A 116 -0.41 -23.11 -8.06
CA CYS A 116 0.78 -23.58 -7.36
C CYS A 116 0.50 -24.63 -6.28
N LEU A 117 -0.65 -24.56 -5.60
CA LEU A 117 -0.90 -25.32 -4.36
C LEU A 117 -2.02 -26.36 -4.46
N TYR A 118 -3.02 -26.17 -5.32
CA TYR A 118 -4.15 -27.09 -5.43
C TYR A 118 -3.72 -28.45 -5.99
N ARG A 119 -4.05 -29.53 -5.27
CA ARG A 119 -3.71 -30.91 -5.60
C ARG A 119 -2.22 -31.09 -5.98
N ALA A 120 -1.34 -30.34 -5.34
CA ALA A 120 0.09 -30.39 -5.54
C ALA A 120 0.80 -30.73 -4.23
N LYS A 121 2.03 -31.24 -4.31
CA LYS A 121 2.86 -31.38 -3.11
C LYS A 121 3.14 -29.97 -2.56
N ALA A 122 2.59 -29.67 -1.39
CA ALA A 122 2.86 -28.40 -0.73
C ALA A 122 4.31 -28.36 -0.25
N THR A 123 5.15 -27.60 -0.94
CA THR A 123 6.55 -27.40 -0.59
C THR A 123 6.80 -25.92 -0.37
N PRO A 124 7.75 -25.54 0.51
CA PRO A 124 8.13 -24.14 0.70
C PRO A 124 8.46 -23.43 -0.63
N THR A 125 9.13 -24.13 -1.54
CA THR A 125 9.49 -23.60 -2.87
C THR A 125 8.26 -23.20 -3.70
N ARG A 126 7.18 -23.99 -3.68
CA ARG A 126 5.93 -23.63 -4.39
C ARG A 126 5.21 -22.45 -3.77
N VAL A 127 5.27 -22.34 -2.43
CA VAL A 127 4.72 -21.19 -1.72
C VAL A 127 5.48 -19.92 -2.08
N MET A 128 6.82 -19.98 -2.08
CA MET A 128 7.69 -18.88 -2.48
C MET A 128 7.45 -18.47 -3.93
N LEU A 129 7.33 -19.45 -4.83
CA LEU A 129 7.06 -19.20 -6.25
C LEU A 129 5.70 -18.50 -6.44
N ALA A 130 4.66 -18.95 -5.74
CA ALA A 130 3.35 -18.31 -5.77
C ALA A 130 3.42 -16.85 -5.28
N ARG A 131 4.11 -16.61 -4.16
CA ARG A 131 4.30 -15.25 -3.63
C ARG A 131 5.11 -14.37 -4.58
N PHE A 132 6.17 -14.90 -5.17
CA PHE A 132 6.96 -14.17 -6.16
C PHE A 132 6.09 -13.68 -7.32
N PHE A 133 5.31 -14.57 -7.92
CA PHE A 133 4.42 -14.19 -9.01
C PHE A 133 3.35 -13.18 -8.57
N ILE A 134 2.79 -13.31 -7.37
CA ILE A 134 1.82 -12.35 -6.86
C ILE A 134 2.48 -10.99 -6.65
N CYS A 135 3.63 -10.93 -5.98
CA CYS A 135 4.33 -9.67 -5.75
C CYS A 135 4.71 -8.97 -7.06
N PHE A 136 5.19 -9.72 -8.04
CA PHE A 136 5.67 -9.14 -9.29
C PHE A 136 4.53 -8.92 -10.30
N LEU A 137 3.75 -9.96 -10.66
CA LEU A 137 2.73 -9.83 -11.71
C LEU A 137 1.49 -9.09 -11.21
N VAL A 138 1.05 -9.35 -9.98
CA VAL A 138 -0.18 -8.72 -9.49
C VAL A 138 0.11 -7.35 -8.89
N ASN A 139 1.00 -7.24 -7.91
CA ASN A 139 1.19 -5.99 -7.18
C ASN A 139 1.98 -4.95 -7.98
N VAL A 140 2.98 -5.35 -8.78
CA VAL A 140 3.79 -4.39 -9.56
C VAL A 140 3.14 -4.10 -10.91
N VAL A 141 2.62 -5.11 -11.62
CA VAL A 141 2.10 -4.92 -12.99
C VAL A 141 0.60 -4.72 -13.00
N LEU A 142 -0.18 -5.76 -12.66
CA LEU A 142 -1.63 -5.75 -12.84
C LEU A 142 -2.32 -4.63 -12.05
N GLN A 143 -1.96 -4.46 -10.80
CA GLN A 143 -2.54 -3.43 -9.95
C GLN A 143 -2.32 -2.03 -10.52
N GLN A 144 -1.15 -1.77 -11.11
CA GLN A 144 -0.86 -0.45 -11.68
C GLN A 144 -1.63 -0.19 -12.98
N LEU A 145 -1.80 -1.22 -13.79
CA LEU A 145 -2.63 -1.12 -15.00
C LEU A 145 -4.10 -0.82 -14.64
N ILE A 146 -4.61 -1.45 -13.58
CA ILE A 146 -5.97 -1.20 -13.11
C ILE A 146 -6.11 0.20 -12.50
N PHE A 147 -5.12 0.69 -11.75
CA PHE A 147 -5.10 2.07 -11.28
C PHE A 147 -5.04 3.08 -12.44
N ALA A 148 -4.24 2.80 -13.46
CA ALA A 148 -4.21 3.65 -14.65
C ALA A 148 -5.57 3.67 -15.35
N TRP A 149 -6.22 2.51 -15.46
CA TRP A 149 -7.58 2.43 -16.00
C TRP A 149 -8.59 3.21 -15.17
N TRP A 150 -8.52 3.10 -13.84
CA TRP A 150 -9.36 3.89 -12.94
C TRP A 150 -9.15 5.40 -13.13
N TYR A 151 -7.91 5.88 -13.25
CA TYR A 151 -7.63 7.29 -13.52
C TYR A 151 -8.19 7.78 -14.85
N VAL A 152 -8.16 6.97 -15.90
CA VAL A 152 -8.82 7.28 -17.16
C VAL A 152 -10.34 7.36 -16.96
N TYR A 153 -10.91 6.41 -16.22
CA TYR A 153 -12.35 6.37 -15.94
C TYR A 153 -12.86 7.61 -15.20
N ILE A 154 -12.08 8.14 -14.25
CA ILE A 154 -12.44 9.39 -13.52
C ILE A 154 -12.02 10.66 -14.26
N GLY A 155 -11.65 10.58 -15.53
CA GLY A 155 -11.31 11.73 -16.37
C GLY A 155 -9.95 12.38 -16.12
N ASN A 156 -8.99 11.64 -15.54
CA ASN A 156 -7.63 12.13 -15.26
C ASN A 156 -6.54 11.32 -16.01
N PRO A 157 -6.43 11.45 -17.35
CA PRO A 157 -5.49 10.67 -18.16
C PRO A 157 -4.02 11.01 -17.88
N ALA A 158 -3.71 12.21 -17.39
CA ALA A 158 -2.36 12.60 -17.01
C ALA A 158 -1.85 11.72 -15.86
N LYS A 159 -2.65 11.57 -14.78
CA LYS A 159 -2.32 10.66 -13.67
C LYS A 159 -2.25 9.20 -14.11
N ALA A 160 -3.05 8.77 -15.09
CA ALA A 160 -2.96 7.43 -15.65
C ALA A 160 -1.59 7.17 -16.28
N LYS A 161 -1.09 8.14 -17.06
CA LYS A 161 0.26 8.08 -17.66
C LYS A 161 1.35 8.01 -16.60
N ASP A 162 1.26 8.87 -15.57
CA ASP A 162 2.22 8.87 -14.47
C ASP A 162 2.20 7.55 -13.69
N GLN A 163 1.02 6.94 -13.54
CA GLN A 163 0.88 5.64 -12.88
C GLN A 163 1.57 4.53 -13.65
N ILE A 164 1.47 4.51 -14.98
CA ILE A 164 2.15 3.54 -15.85
C ILE A 164 3.66 3.78 -15.83
N LEU A 165 4.10 5.02 -15.99
CA LEU A 165 5.53 5.38 -15.95
C LEU A 165 6.14 5.10 -14.57
N GLY A 166 5.37 5.33 -13.50
CA GLY A 166 5.75 5.04 -12.12
C GLY A 166 5.69 3.55 -11.73
N MET A 167 5.26 2.65 -12.62
CA MET A 167 5.12 1.23 -12.33
C MET A 167 6.43 0.57 -11.90
N MET A 168 7.53 0.95 -12.53
CA MET A 168 8.89 0.46 -12.25
C MET A 168 9.71 1.40 -11.36
N THR A 169 9.06 2.25 -10.55
CA THR A 169 9.80 3.10 -9.60
C THR A 169 10.58 2.25 -8.61
N ILE A 170 11.80 2.67 -8.32
CA ILE A 170 12.71 2.01 -7.37
C ILE A 170 12.00 1.76 -6.03
N ALA A 171 11.29 2.76 -5.50
CA ALA A 171 10.54 2.65 -4.24
C ALA A 171 9.50 1.53 -4.25
N ARG A 172 8.79 1.33 -5.36
CA ARG A 172 7.77 0.28 -5.49
C ARG A 172 8.38 -1.11 -5.61
N ILE A 173 9.45 -1.23 -6.39
CA ILE A 173 10.22 -2.49 -6.51
C ILE A 173 10.80 -2.87 -5.15
N PHE A 174 11.44 -1.94 -4.44
CA PHE A 174 11.98 -2.18 -3.11
C PHE A 174 10.92 -2.58 -2.10
N LYS A 175 9.75 -1.92 -2.10
CA LYS A 175 8.62 -2.31 -1.24
C LYS A 175 8.22 -3.78 -1.46
N ASN A 176 8.00 -4.19 -2.72
CA ASN A 176 7.59 -5.55 -3.04
C ASN A 176 8.72 -6.56 -2.79
N LEU A 177 9.97 -6.19 -3.06
CA LEU A 177 11.14 -7.02 -2.79
C LEU A 177 11.34 -7.25 -1.28
N ALA A 178 11.07 -6.24 -0.44
CA ALA A 178 11.12 -6.37 1.01
C ALA A 178 9.97 -7.23 1.56
N MET A 179 8.74 -7.04 1.03
CA MET A 179 7.56 -7.75 1.51
C MET A 179 7.53 -9.22 1.07
N PHE A 180 8.03 -9.54 -0.13
CA PHE A 180 8.02 -10.90 -0.68
C PHE A 180 8.65 -11.95 0.25
N PRO A 181 9.88 -11.77 0.80
CA PRO A 181 10.50 -12.74 1.70
C PRO A 181 9.71 -12.89 3.00
N ILE A 182 9.30 -11.78 3.61
CA ILE A 182 8.57 -11.78 4.88
C ILE A 182 7.25 -12.55 4.73
N GLU A 183 6.45 -12.19 3.73
CA GLU A 183 5.17 -12.84 3.46
C GLU A 183 5.33 -14.31 3.05
N SER A 184 6.40 -14.67 2.35
CA SER A 184 6.72 -16.06 1.98
C SER A 184 7.00 -16.90 3.20
N VAL A 185 7.75 -16.39 4.17
CA VAL A 185 8.05 -17.08 5.43
C VAL A 185 6.79 -17.25 6.26
N VAL A 186 6.04 -16.16 6.47
CA VAL A 186 4.78 -16.16 7.24
C VAL A 186 3.80 -17.18 6.66
N LEU A 187 3.58 -17.14 5.34
CA LEU A 187 2.67 -18.04 4.66
C LEU A 187 3.13 -19.50 4.73
N THR A 188 4.43 -19.74 4.58
CA THR A 188 5.00 -21.11 4.65
C THR A 188 4.82 -21.70 6.05
N LEU A 189 5.08 -20.92 7.10
CA LEU A 189 4.86 -21.34 8.48
C LEU A 189 3.38 -21.59 8.75
N PHE A 190 2.49 -20.68 8.34
CA PHE A 190 1.06 -20.84 8.48
C PHE A 190 0.57 -22.13 7.82
N LEU A 191 0.91 -22.37 6.56
CA LEU A 191 0.50 -23.57 5.86
C LEU A 191 1.06 -24.84 6.53
N ARG A 192 2.28 -24.80 7.06
CA ARG A 192 2.84 -25.91 7.83
C ARG A 192 1.98 -26.28 9.03
N PHE A 193 1.49 -25.29 9.78
CA PHE A 193 0.63 -25.53 10.95
C PHE A 193 -0.79 -25.97 10.57
N VAL A 194 -1.36 -25.42 9.50
CA VAL A 194 -2.74 -25.67 9.11
C VAL A 194 -2.90 -26.96 8.28
N MET A 195 -1.91 -27.37 7.51
CA MET A 195 -1.99 -28.58 6.68
C MET A 195 -2.38 -29.87 7.42
N PRO A 196 -1.84 -30.20 8.60
CA PRO A 196 -2.29 -31.37 9.33
C PRO A 196 -3.79 -31.34 9.67
N ILE A 197 -4.31 -30.15 9.96
CA ILE A 197 -5.73 -29.94 10.31
C ILE A 197 -6.61 -30.14 9.08
N THR A 198 -6.28 -29.48 7.97
CA THR A 198 -7.07 -29.60 6.72
C THR A 198 -7.06 -31.02 6.17
N ARG A 199 -6.00 -31.75 6.44
CA ARG A 199 -5.86 -33.12 6.05
C ARG A 199 -6.71 -34.07 6.91
N ARG A 200 -6.68 -33.91 8.24
CA ARG A 200 -7.58 -34.64 9.15
C ARG A 200 -9.05 -34.40 8.77
N ALA A 201 -9.36 -33.19 8.35
CA ALA A 201 -10.66 -32.81 7.83
C ALA A 201 -10.92 -33.28 6.39
N GLN A 202 -10.00 -34.03 5.76
CA GLN A 202 -10.12 -34.53 4.38
C GLN A 202 -10.44 -33.41 3.35
N LEU A 203 -9.86 -32.21 3.56
CA LEU A 203 -10.03 -31.05 2.67
C LEU A 203 -8.89 -30.93 1.67
N THR A 204 -7.74 -31.57 1.92
CA THR A 204 -6.58 -31.55 1.04
C THR A 204 -6.19 -32.94 0.57
N TYR A 205 -5.72 -33.04 -0.65
CA TYR A 205 -5.48 -34.30 -1.37
C TYR A 205 -4.03 -34.78 -1.31
N SER A 206 -3.15 -34.12 -0.55
CA SER A 206 -1.74 -34.50 -0.46
C SER A 206 -1.57 -35.82 0.30
N SER A 207 -0.82 -36.78 -0.27
CA SER A 207 -0.48 -38.05 0.39
C SER A 207 0.55 -37.85 1.52
N ASP A 208 1.37 -36.80 1.46
CA ASP A 208 2.41 -36.53 2.44
C ASP A 208 1.86 -35.77 3.64
N THR A 209 2.12 -36.31 4.81
CA THR A 209 1.51 -35.88 6.09
C THR A 209 1.95 -34.52 6.56
N GLU A 210 3.13 -34.07 6.15
CA GLU A 210 3.72 -32.84 6.65
C GLU A 210 4.48 -32.12 5.56
N MET A 211 4.48 -30.79 5.62
CA MET A 211 5.41 -30.00 4.84
C MET A 211 6.81 -30.19 5.45
N LYS A 212 7.54 -31.19 4.95
CA LYS A 212 8.90 -31.45 5.40
C LYS A 212 9.84 -30.38 4.87
N PHE A 213 10.60 -29.80 5.76
CA PHE A 213 11.67 -28.88 5.39
C PHE A 213 12.97 -29.64 5.27
N THR A 214 13.66 -29.51 4.15
CA THR A 214 15.06 -29.85 4.06
C THR A 214 15.91 -28.77 4.73
N THR A 215 17.09 -29.13 5.24
CA THR A 215 18.02 -28.14 5.83
C THR A 215 18.29 -26.98 4.88
N LYS A 216 18.43 -27.25 3.57
CA LYS A 216 18.58 -26.21 2.55
C LYS A 216 17.39 -25.24 2.50
N GLN A 217 16.16 -25.73 2.60
CA GLN A 217 14.96 -24.90 2.60
C GLN A 217 14.84 -24.05 3.88
N ILE A 218 15.23 -24.60 5.04
CA ILE A 218 15.28 -23.83 6.29
C ILE A 218 16.29 -22.69 6.18
N ILE A 219 17.49 -22.98 5.70
CA ILE A 219 18.52 -21.94 5.48
C ILE A 219 18.01 -20.89 4.48
N THR A 220 17.40 -21.31 3.36
CA THR A 220 16.84 -20.40 2.37
C THR A 220 15.76 -19.48 2.98
N LEU A 221 14.86 -20.04 3.78
CA LEU A 221 13.82 -19.24 4.46
C LEU A 221 14.41 -18.27 5.48
N ALA A 222 15.43 -18.70 6.24
CA ALA A 222 16.12 -17.84 7.20
C ALA A 222 16.86 -16.68 6.49
N VAL A 223 17.58 -16.97 5.42
CA VAL A 223 18.25 -15.95 4.59
C VAL A 223 17.25 -14.99 3.99
N LEU A 224 16.17 -15.51 3.42
CA LEU A 224 15.08 -14.67 2.86
C LEU A 224 14.45 -13.78 3.94
N PHE A 225 14.23 -14.29 5.13
CA PHE A 225 13.70 -13.50 6.23
C PHE A 225 14.64 -12.34 6.61
N VAL A 226 15.93 -12.63 6.77
CA VAL A 226 16.94 -11.60 7.05
C VAL A 226 17.01 -10.57 5.93
N VAL A 227 17.04 -10.99 4.67
CA VAL A 227 17.03 -10.09 3.50
C VAL A 227 15.77 -9.25 3.48
N GLY A 228 14.59 -9.84 3.74
CA GLY A 228 13.32 -9.14 3.78
C GLY A 228 13.28 -8.07 4.87
N VAL A 229 13.68 -8.42 6.09
CA VAL A 229 13.73 -7.48 7.22
C VAL A 229 14.74 -6.36 6.94
N SER A 230 15.94 -6.69 6.48
CA SER A 230 16.97 -5.68 6.13
C SER A 230 16.50 -4.75 5.02
N SER A 231 15.82 -5.29 3.99
CA SER A 231 15.25 -4.49 2.91
C SER A 231 14.09 -3.62 3.38
N ALA A 232 13.25 -4.12 4.30
CA ALA A 232 12.16 -3.33 4.89
C ALA A 232 12.71 -2.17 5.72
N VAL A 233 13.72 -2.42 6.55
CA VAL A 233 14.40 -1.37 7.32
C VAL A 233 15.06 -0.37 6.38
N GLY A 234 15.76 -0.82 5.34
CA GLY A 234 16.36 0.03 4.33
C GLY A 234 15.33 0.88 3.58
N TYR A 235 14.18 0.29 3.22
CA TYR A 235 13.06 1.02 2.59
C TYR A 235 12.48 2.07 3.53
N LEU A 236 12.25 1.75 4.80
CA LEU A 236 11.74 2.69 5.80
C LEU A 236 12.73 3.84 6.03
N TYR A 237 14.02 3.52 6.13
CA TYR A 237 15.08 4.51 6.24
C TYR A 237 15.12 5.44 5.02
N TYR A 238 15.09 4.87 3.80
CA TYR A 238 15.05 5.63 2.55
C TYR A 238 13.80 6.53 2.48
N ARG A 239 12.62 5.98 2.80
CA ARG A 239 11.36 6.75 2.79
C ARG A 239 11.36 7.86 3.83
N TYR A 240 11.90 7.60 5.00
CA TYR A 240 12.00 8.59 6.06
C TYR A 240 12.95 9.72 5.69
N ASN A 241 14.06 9.41 5.03
CA ASN A 241 15.05 10.40 4.62
C ASN A 241 14.70 11.12 3.31
N THR A 242 13.84 10.54 2.45
CA THR A 242 13.47 11.10 1.13
C THR A 242 12.06 11.65 1.06
N SER A 243 11.16 11.29 1.97
CA SER A 243 9.88 11.97 2.01
C SER A 243 10.05 13.29 2.74
N SER A 244 10.01 14.38 1.96
CA SER A 244 9.52 15.64 2.46
C SER A 244 8.15 15.32 3.07
N ARG A 245 8.08 15.28 4.40
CA ARG A 245 6.80 15.26 5.09
C ARG A 245 6.18 16.62 4.82
N SER A 246 5.25 16.69 3.88
CA SER A 246 4.15 17.60 4.10
C SER A 246 3.51 17.06 5.38
N ALA A 247 3.81 17.70 6.49
CA ALA A 247 3.24 17.33 7.77
C ALA A 247 1.73 17.28 7.59
N ASP A 248 1.09 16.18 8.00
CA ASP A 248 -0.37 16.04 7.96
C ASP A 248 -0.93 16.85 9.15
N TYR A 249 -0.73 18.18 9.08
CA TYR A 249 -1.28 19.11 10.03
C TYR A 249 -2.78 19.30 9.76
N SER A 250 -3.57 19.42 10.79
CA SER A 250 -4.92 19.98 10.67
C SER A 250 -4.85 21.40 10.08
N LYS A 251 -5.97 21.94 9.64
CA LYS A 251 -6.00 23.28 9.03
C LYS A 251 -5.51 24.34 10.01
N GLU A 252 -5.86 24.19 11.30
CA GLU A 252 -5.47 25.09 12.38
C GLU A 252 -3.98 25.01 12.68
N GLU A 253 -3.43 23.80 12.83
CA GLU A 253 -2.00 23.59 13.09
C GLU A 253 -1.09 24.13 12.00
N ARG A 254 -1.57 24.20 10.78
CA ARG A 254 -0.79 24.76 9.67
C ARG A 254 -0.81 26.27 9.64
N VAL A 255 -1.94 26.87 9.96
CA VAL A 255 -2.01 28.33 10.10
C VAL A 255 -1.03 28.76 11.19
N GLU A 256 -1.00 28.05 12.31
CA GLU A 256 -0.07 28.30 13.41
C GLU A 256 1.40 28.08 12.99
N ALA A 257 1.69 27.00 12.26
CA ALA A 257 3.03 26.74 11.73
C ALA A 257 3.48 27.80 10.72
N ASN A 258 2.60 28.25 9.85
CA ASN A 258 2.90 29.32 8.87
C ASN A 258 3.17 30.66 9.58
N HIS A 259 2.40 31.01 10.61
CA HIS A 259 2.64 32.20 11.41
C HIS A 259 3.98 32.13 12.15
N ALA A 260 4.27 31.02 12.81
CA ALA A 260 5.54 30.84 13.50
C ALA A 260 6.75 30.93 12.56
N MET A 261 6.62 30.45 11.32
CA MET A 261 7.70 30.58 10.31
C MET A 261 7.79 32.00 9.74
N ALA A 262 6.68 32.74 9.67
CA ALA A 262 6.73 34.15 9.27
C ALA A 262 7.50 35.00 10.31
N GLU A 263 7.25 34.79 11.61
CA GLU A 263 7.99 35.45 12.69
C GLU A 263 9.52 35.16 12.57
N VAL A 264 9.89 33.88 12.34
CA VAL A 264 11.29 33.49 12.19
C VAL A 264 11.94 34.15 10.97
N VAL A 265 11.22 34.28 9.85
CA VAL A 265 11.73 34.95 8.64
C VAL A 265 11.92 36.42 8.91
N LEU A 266 10.97 37.09 9.52
CA LEU A 266 11.03 38.53 9.85
C LEU A 266 12.14 38.86 10.84
N ASP A 267 12.36 38.01 11.85
CA ASP A 267 13.46 38.17 12.81
C ASP A 267 14.86 38.03 12.18
N ASN A 268 14.93 37.40 11.00
CA ASN A 268 16.21 37.13 10.31
C ASN A 268 16.43 37.99 9.06
N THR A 269 15.50 38.93 8.74
CA THR A 269 15.64 39.79 7.56
C THR A 269 14.91 41.12 7.77
N ASP A 270 15.57 42.22 7.47
CA ASP A 270 14.99 43.57 7.48
C ASP A 270 14.34 43.95 6.11
N ALA A 271 14.15 42.97 5.22
CA ALA A 271 13.72 43.24 3.85
C ALA A 271 12.23 43.54 3.73
N TRP A 272 11.40 43.18 4.71
CA TRP A 272 9.93 43.31 4.65
C TRP A 272 9.35 43.73 6.02
N ASP A 273 8.18 44.39 5.98
CA ASP A 273 7.42 44.76 7.17
C ASP A 273 6.44 43.65 7.60
N ASP A 274 6.15 43.59 8.91
CA ASP A 274 5.32 42.56 9.58
C ASP A 274 3.92 42.38 8.97
N GLN A 275 3.36 43.42 8.37
CA GLN A 275 1.98 43.44 7.85
C GLN A 275 1.85 42.90 6.42
N GLN A 276 2.96 42.63 5.73
CA GLN A 276 2.97 42.30 4.30
C GLN A 276 3.46 40.91 3.97
N VAL A 277 4.02 40.19 4.94
CA VAL A 277 4.67 38.90 4.69
C VAL A 277 3.77 37.73 5.03
N VAL A 278 3.63 36.83 4.08
CA VAL A 278 2.94 35.54 4.25
C VAL A 278 3.93 34.42 3.99
N CYS A 279 4.13 33.56 4.95
CA CYS A 279 4.97 32.38 4.81
C CYS A 279 4.13 31.12 4.66
N ILE A 280 4.51 30.27 3.71
CA ILE A 280 3.86 28.96 3.50
C ILE A 280 4.93 27.88 3.60
N VAL A 281 4.74 26.97 4.53
CA VAL A 281 5.60 25.79 4.68
C VAL A 281 5.34 24.82 3.54
N ASP A 282 6.26 24.78 2.57
CA ASP A 282 6.19 23.86 1.42
C ASP A 282 6.56 22.44 1.82
N SER A 283 7.57 22.29 2.67
CA SER A 283 8.03 20.99 3.15
C SER A 283 8.73 21.10 4.50
N ALA A 284 8.59 20.05 5.31
CA ALA A 284 9.33 19.87 6.54
C ALA A 284 10.00 18.50 6.52
N TYR A 285 11.31 18.46 6.71
CA TYR A 285 12.11 17.24 6.69
C TYR A 285 12.80 17.02 8.04
N ARG A 286 12.64 15.83 8.60
CA ARG A 286 13.30 15.43 9.84
C ARG A 286 13.96 14.08 9.68
N GLY A 287 15.26 13.98 9.93
CA GLY A 287 16.02 12.74 9.94
C GLY A 287 15.55 11.76 11.03
N LEU A 288 15.68 10.46 10.79
CA LEU A 288 15.14 9.39 11.67
C LEU A 288 15.61 9.49 13.13
N PHE A 289 16.81 10.01 13.35
CA PHE A 289 17.44 10.15 14.67
C PHE A 289 17.76 11.62 15.00
N SER A 290 17.32 12.56 14.16
CA SER A 290 17.56 13.99 14.36
C SER A 290 16.49 14.60 15.26
N SER A 291 16.89 15.50 16.14
CA SER A 291 15.98 16.40 16.83
C SER A 291 15.66 17.66 16.01
N GLU A 292 16.34 17.82 14.87
CA GLU A 292 16.22 18.99 14.01
C GLU A 292 15.31 18.69 12.83
N THR A 293 14.48 19.65 12.45
CA THR A 293 13.60 19.62 11.29
C THR A 293 13.98 20.72 10.33
N ASP A 294 14.25 20.36 9.07
CA ASP A 294 14.52 21.28 7.98
C ASP A 294 13.21 21.69 7.34
N TYR A 295 12.86 22.96 7.42
CA TYR A 295 11.69 23.55 6.79
C TYR A 295 12.10 24.27 5.51
N THR A 296 11.37 24.04 4.43
CA THR A 296 11.39 24.88 3.23
C THR A 296 10.15 25.72 3.21
N VAL A 297 10.33 27.04 3.22
CA VAL A 297 9.24 28.00 3.38
C VAL A 297 9.24 28.95 2.18
N SER A 298 8.12 29.06 1.47
CA SER A 298 7.92 30.08 0.47
C SER A 298 7.44 31.38 1.11
N VAL A 299 8.11 32.47 0.81
CA VAL A 299 7.81 33.82 1.32
C VAL A 299 7.06 34.58 0.25
N TYR A 300 5.90 35.09 0.59
CA TYR A 300 5.04 35.92 -0.27
C TYR A 300 4.87 37.29 0.35
N VAL A 301 4.81 38.30 -0.49
CA VAL A 301 4.49 39.67 -0.09
C VAL A 301 3.20 40.09 -0.77
N LEU A 302 2.37 40.83 -0.05
CA LEU A 302 1.12 41.41 -0.56
C LEU A 302 1.44 42.54 -1.55
N ASP A 303 0.86 42.48 -2.75
CA ASP A 303 0.92 43.58 -3.70
C ASP A 303 -0.11 44.67 -3.28
N GLU A 304 0.40 45.84 -2.90
CA GLU A 304 -0.42 46.96 -2.44
C GLU A 304 -1.44 47.46 -3.47
N GLU A 305 -1.13 47.39 -4.75
CA GLU A 305 -2.05 47.81 -5.82
C GLU A 305 -3.25 46.86 -5.98
N ALA A 306 -2.99 45.55 -5.86
CA ALA A 306 -4.04 44.52 -5.90
C ALA A 306 -4.90 44.51 -4.62
N PHE A 307 -4.30 44.87 -3.47
CA PHE A 307 -5.00 44.99 -2.18
C PHE A 307 -5.96 46.21 -2.20
N ALA A 308 -5.49 47.35 -2.71
CA ALA A 308 -6.30 48.57 -2.83
C ALA A 308 -7.47 48.43 -3.79
N ALA A 309 -7.40 47.49 -4.75
CA ALA A 309 -8.49 47.20 -5.71
C ALA A 309 -9.67 46.39 -5.10
N GLY A 310 -9.69 46.14 -3.78
CA GLY A 310 -10.83 45.54 -3.04
C GLY A 310 -10.97 44.04 -3.16
N GLN A 311 -9.93 43.33 -3.54
CA GLN A 311 -9.93 41.86 -3.64
C GLN A 311 -9.55 41.10 -2.36
N ALA A 312 -9.18 41.80 -1.30
CA ALA A 312 -8.80 41.18 0.00
C ALA A 312 -9.90 41.43 1.05
N GLU A 313 -10.78 40.47 1.20
CA GLU A 313 -11.58 40.34 2.42
C GLU A 313 -10.67 39.80 3.53
N ASN A 314 -10.36 40.59 4.54
CA ASN A 314 -9.72 40.28 5.81
C ASN A 314 -8.44 39.41 5.75
N GLU A 315 -7.30 39.93 6.24
CA GLU A 315 -5.98 39.30 6.33
C GLU A 315 -6.00 37.87 6.88
N SER A 316 -6.74 37.60 7.94
CA SER A 316 -6.86 36.27 8.54
C SER A 316 -7.59 35.25 7.65
N ASN A 317 -8.54 35.70 6.83
CA ASN A 317 -9.25 34.84 5.87
C ASN A 317 -8.41 34.58 4.62
N ALA A 318 -7.61 35.55 4.18
CA ALA A 318 -6.67 35.36 3.06
C ALA A 318 -5.62 34.30 3.40
N LEU A 319 -5.01 34.36 4.57
CA LEU A 319 -4.05 33.39 5.07
C LEU A 319 -4.63 31.98 5.21
N ALA A 320 -5.80 31.85 5.83
CA ALA A 320 -6.49 30.57 6.00
C ALA A 320 -6.91 29.97 4.66
N THR A 321 -7.30 30.81 3.70
CA THR A 321 -7.74 30.40 2.39
C THR A 321 -6.56 30.03 1.48
N LEU A 322 -5.48 30.81 1.51
CA LEU A 322 -4.24 30.50 0.79
C LEU A 322 -3.70 29.12 1.17
N TRP A 323 -3.74 28.81 2.44
CA TRP A 323 -3.31 27.52 2.90
C TRP A 323 -4.24 26.38 2.50
N ALA A 324 -5.53 26.55 2.50
CA ALA A 324 -6.50 25.56 2.00
C ALA A 324 -6.30 25.25 0.51
N TYR A 325 -5.84 26.23 -0.27
CA TYR A 325 -5.62 26.10 -1.72
C TYR A 325 -4.21 25.59 -2.10
N SER A 326 -3.20 25.74 -1.25
CA SER A 326 -1.84 25.27 -1.56
C SER A 326 -1.76 23.74 -1.77
N LYS A 327 -2.75 22.99 -1.26
CA LYS A 327 -2.79 21.52 -1.35
C LYS A 327 -3.53 20.99 -2.58
N SER A 328 -4.42 21.73 -3.24
CA SER A 328 -5.38 21.20 -4.24
C SER A 328 -5.47 21.91 -5.59
N GLY A 329 -4.54 22.75 -5.93
CA GLY A 329 -4.34 23.18 -7.31
C GLY A 329 -5.23 24.25 -7.97
N PRO A 330 -6.55 24.33 -7.82
CA PRO A 330 -7.34 25.30 -8.62
C PRO A 330 -7.43 26.71 -8.04
N GLY A 331 -6.77 26.99 -6.93
CA GLY A 331 -6.86 28.29 -6.23
C GLY A 331 -5.73 29.28 -6.51
N LYS A 332 -4.69 28.89 -7.25
CA LYS A 332 -3.56 29.78 -7.59
C LYS A 332 -4.00 31.05 -8.32
N ASP A 333 -5.07 30.97 -9.07
CA ASP A 333 -5.57 32.10 -9.89
C ASP A 333 -6.42 33.10 -9.11
N LYS A 334 -6.82 32.78 -7.86
CA LYS A 334 -7.66 33.69 -7.05
C LYS A 334 -6.88 34.71 -6.23
N TYR A 335 -5.58 34.52 -6.04
CA TYR A 335 -4.72 35.42 -5.26
C TYR A 335 -3.64 36.04 -6.13
N GLN A 336 -4.04 36.81 -7.11
CA GLN A 336 -3.12 37.63 -7.94
C GLN A 336 -2.39 38.71 -7.11
N SER A 337 -2.82 38.94 -5.87
CA SER A 337 -2.25 39.92 -4.95
C SER A 337 -1.05 39.44 -4.13
N LEU A 338 -0.64 38.16 -4.23
CA LEU A 338 0.49 37.63 -3.52
C LEU A 338 1.63 37.26 -4.49
N VAL A 339 2.76 37.92 -4.33
CA VAL A 339 3.97 37.69 -5.15
C VAL A 339 4.96 36.91 -4.31
N LYS A 340 5.42 35.75 -4.81
CA LYS A 340 6.52 35.01 -4.19
C LYS A 340 7.81 35.80 -4.40
N VAL A 341 8.44 36.21 -3.30
CA VAL A 341 9.64 37.04 -3.30
C VAL A 341 10.90 36.29 -2.90
N ALA A 342 10.76 35.22 -2.09
CA ALA A 342 11.88 34.45 -1.61
C ALA A 342 11.48 33.01 -1.25
N THR A 343 12.52 32.21 -0.96
CA THR A 343 12.38 30.91 -0.31
C THR A 343 13.32 30.87 0.88
N ALA A 344 12.80 30.58 2.06
CA ALA A 344 13.61 30.42 3.27
C ALA A 344 13.84 28.95 3.58
N GLN A 345 15.04 28.63 4.00
CA GLN A 345 15.42 27.33 4.58
C GLN A 345 15.68 27.52 6.06
N ILE A 346 14.86 26.88 6.89
CA ILE A 346 14.87 27.06 8.34
C ILE A 346 15.11 25.71 9.00
N VAL A 347 16.12 25.61 9.84
CA VAL A 347 16.38 24.42 10.67
C VAL A 347 15.97 24.73 12.09
N LYS A 348 14.99 23.97 12.60
CA LYS A 348 14.46 24.12 13.96
C LYS A 348 14.72 22.85 14.75
N ASN A 349 15.18 23.01 15.99
CA ASN A 349 15.28 21.91 16.95
C ASN A 349 13.94 21.74 17.65
N GLU A 350 13.27 20.61 17.38
CA GLU A 350 11.92 20.33 17.91
C GLU A 350 11.88 20.05 19.42
N LYS A 351 13.03 19.77 20.05
CA LYS A 351 13.10 19.52 21.48
C LYS A 351 13.27 20.79 22.29
N THR A 352 14.08 21.73 21.78
CA THR A 352 14.38 23.00 22.45
C THR A 352 13.51 24.14 21.93
N GLY A 353 12.92 23.99 20.73
CA GLY A 353 12.20 25.05 20.04
C GLY A 353 13.10 26.07 19.36
N GLU A 354 14.44 25.94 19.48
CA GLU A 354 15.41 26.90 18.96
C GLU A 354 15.59 26.78 17.45
N ILE A 355 15.76 27.91 16.79
CA ILE A 355 16.12 28.00 15.38
C ILE A 355 17.65 27.86 15.27
N VAL A 356 18.09 26.82 14.59
CA VAL A 356 19.53 26.52 14.39
C VAL A 356 20.09 27.35 13.24
N THR A 357 19.36 27.41 12.13
CA THR A 357 19.72 28.23 10.95
C THR A 357 18.47 28.74 10.26
N CYS A 358 18.58 29.96 9.69
CA CYS A 358 17.57 30.54 8.81
C CYS A 358 18.31 31.19 7.62
N GLU A 359 18.12 30.64 6.41
CA GLU A 359 18.67 31.19 5.19
C GLU A 359 17.53 31.61 4.27
N VAL A 360 17.45 32.89 3.94
CA VAL A 360 16.48 33.44 2.99
C VAL A 360 17.17 33.63 1.63
N LYS A 361 16.61 33.04 0.56
CA LYS A 361 17.16 33.08 -0.81
C LYS A 361 16.13 33.59 -1.80
#